data_811d5c7317126f4c681a15cc4dbba8bf
#
_entry.id   811d5c7317126f4c681a15cc4dbba8bf
#
_cell.length_a   1.000
_cell.length_b   1.000
_cell.length_c   1.000
_cell.angle_alpha   90.00
_cell.angle_beta   90.00
_cell.angle_gamma   90.00
#
_symmetry.space_group_name_H-M   'P 1'
#
loop_
_entity.id
_entity.type
_entity.pdbx_description
1 polymer ?
#
loop_
_entity_poly.entity_id
_entity_poly.type
_entity_poly.pdbx_seq_one_letter_code
_entity_poly.pdbx_strand_id
1 'polypeptide(L)'
;MNDLAKNVFLWIVIAIVLLTVFQSFSSGTRGPQPVDYSTFLDSVNTGQIERVVFEGESIRGELKTGQFFVTYSPETDNTALIGELKKSGVLISAAAPKSQSILVSLFINSFPVLLLIGVWVYFMRQMQGGGGGRGAMSFGKSRARLLGEDQVNVTFSDVAGVEEAKEEVGEIVDFLRDPAKFQRLGGKIPRGVLMVGSPGTGKTLLAKAIAGEAKVPFFTISGSDFVEMFVGVGASRVRDMFEQAKKHAPCIIFIDEIDAVGRHRGAGLGGGHDEREQTLNQLLVEMDGFEGNEGVIVIAATNRPDVLDPALLRPGRFDRQVVVPLPDVRGREQILRVHMRKVPLAEDVRPSIIARGTPGFSGADLANLVNEAALFAARANRRTVTMDEFEKAKDKIMMGAERRSMVMSEEEKKLTAYHEAGHAIVGLSVPDHDPVYKVSISPRGRALGVTMFLPEEDRYSLSKRRLNSQISSLFGGRIAEEVVFGRDAVTTGAANDIERATDIARNMVTKWGLSERLGPLTYTEEDGEVFLGRSVTQHKQVSDVTIHAIDEEVRKIIDENYQRADSILRGHMEILHAMAAALIKYETIDESQLRDIMAGREPKAPEDWDSQGPTPTAPATSASGRKDDPGIGEPAKQH
;
A
#
# COMPACT_ATOMS: atom_id res chain seq x y z
N MET A 1 -31.77 -14.25 -31.39
CA MET A 1 -30.61 -13.49 -31.87
C MET A 1 -29.80 -13.10 -30.68
N ASN A 2 -28.54 -13.50 -30.65
CA ASN A 2 -27.63 -13.17 -29.56
C ASN A 2 -27.45 -11.65 -29.45
N ASP A 3 -27.31 -11.11 -28.25
CA ASP A 3 -27.20 -9.66 -28.00
C ASP A 3 -26.04 -9.02 -28.78
N LEU A 4 -25.02 -9.78 -29.07
CA LEU A 4 -23.92 -9.39 -29.95
C LEU A 4 -24.38 -9.13 -31.39
N ALA A 5 -25.27 -9.95 -31.93
CA ALA A 5 -25.83 -9.76 -33.27
C ALA A 5 -26.77 -8.54 -33.38
N LYS A 6 -27.51 -8.20 -32.31
CA LYS A 6 -28.32 -6.99 -32.23
C LYS A 6 -27.46 -5.72 -32.23
N ASN A 7 -26.38 -5.74 -31.46
CA ASN A 7 -25.45 -4.61 -31.39
C ASN A 7 -24.74 -4.39 -32.73
N VAL A 8 -24.27 -5.46 -33.37
CA VAL A 8 -23.62 -5.37 -34.69
C VAL A 8 -24.60 -4.84 -35.74
N PHE A 9 -25.85 -5.32 -35.72
CA PHE A 9 -26.90 -4.80 -36.62
C PHE A 9 -27.17 -3.30 -36.40
N LEU A 10 -27.24 -2.86 -35.16
CA LEU A 10 -27.42 -1.44 -34.80
C LEU A 10 -26.26 -0.57 -35.33
N TRP A 11 -25.03 -1.02 -35.17
CA TRP A 11 -23.85 -0.30 -35.68
C TRP A 11 -23.83 -0.23 -37.22
N ILE A 12 -24.26 -1.30 -37.89
CA ILE A 12 -24.40 -1.31 -39.34
C ILE A 12 -25.47 -0.29 -39.81
N VAL A 13 -26.62 -0.22 -39.14
CA VAL A 13 -27.67 0.76 -39.43
C VAL A 13 -27.18 2.19 -39.25
N ILE A 14 -26.47 2.47 -38.13
CA ILE A 14 -25.88 3.78 -37.87
C ILE A 14 -24.83 4.15 -38.92
N ALA A 15 -23.98 3.20 -39.33
CA ALA A 15 -22.99 3.41 -40.37
C ALA A 15 -23.63 3.74 -41.73
N ILE A 16 -24.71 3.03 -42.10
CA ILE A 16 -25.46 3.29 -43.33
C ILE A 16 -26.11 4.67 -43.29
N VAL A 17 -26.72 5.06 -42.18
CA VAL A 17 -27.33 6.39 -42.01
C VAL A 17 -26.30 7.50 -42.10
N LEU A 18 -25.15 7.34 -41.45
CA LEU A 18 -24.03 8.30 -41.52
C LEU A 18 -23.48 8.39 -42.96
N LEU A 19 -23.39 7.28 -43.67
CA LEU A 19 -22.89 7.22 -45.02
C LEU A 19 -23.87 7.89 -46.02
N THR A 20 -25.18 7.71 -45.81
CA THR A 20 -26.22 8.40 -46.63
C THR A 20 -26.29 9.89 -46.34
N VAL A 21 -26.14 10.31 -45.08
CA VAL A 21 -26.04 11.73 -44.72
C VAL A 21 -24.76 12.34 -45.29
N PHE A 22 -23.62 11.67 -45.19
CA PHE A 22 -22.36 12.13 -45.76
C PHE A 22 -22.43 12.23 -47.29
N GLN A 23 -23.05 11.26 -47.98
CA GLN A 23 -23.27 11.33 -49.43
C GLN A 23 -24.19 12.48 -49.82
N SER A 24 -25.22 12.81 -49.02
CA SER A 24 -26.10 13.98 -49.28
C SER A 24 -25.35 15.32 -49.16
N PHE A 25 -24.34 15.39 -48.27
CA PHE A 25 -23.46 16.57 -48.17
C PHE A 25 -22.31 16.57 -49.18
N SER A 26 -21.93 15.42 -49.71
CA SER A 26 -20.79 15.26 -50.62
C SER A 26 -21.18 15.28 -52.12
N SER A 27 -22.45 15.27 -52.49
CA SER A 27 -22.92 15.35 -53.88
C SER A 27 -22.80 16.76 -54.43
N GLY A 28 -21.60 17.25 -54.53
CA GLY A 28 -21.20 18.39 -55.34
C GLY A 28 -21.27 18.00 -56.81
N THR A 29 -22.47 17.73 -57.38
CA THR A 29 -22.65 17.79 -58.84
C THR A 29 -22.32 19.21 -59.24
N ARG A 30 -21.40 19.36 -60.25
CA ARG A 30 -21.14 20.64 -60.92
C ARG A 30 -22.45 21.14 -61.48
N GLY A 31 -23.18 21.93 -60.73
CA GLY A 31 -24.37 22.61 -61.16
C GLY A 31 -24.03 23.57 -62.31
N PRO A 32 -24.98 23.92 -63.20
CA PRO A 32 -24.78 24.91 -64.21
C PRO A 32 -24.21 26.18 -63.59
N GLN A 33 -23.18 26.75 -64.13
CA GLN A 33 -22.52 27.95 -63.57
C GLN A 33 -23.48 29.14 -63.62
N PRO A 34 -23.70 29.84 -62.53
CA PRO A 34 -24.49 31.07 -62.55
C PRO A 34 -23.77 32.11 -63.41
N VAL A 35 -24.46 32.66 -64.37
CA VAL A 35 -23.99 33.71 -65.27
C VAL A 35 -24.89 34.92 -65.09
N ASP A 36 -24.30 36.12 -65.00
CA ASP A 36 -25.04 37.35 -64.90
C ASP A 36 -25.91 37.58 -66.20
N TYR A 37 -27.07 38.16 -66.02
CA TYR A 37 -28.02 38.37 -67.13
C TYR A 37 -27.44 39.21 -68.27
N SER A 38 -26.63 40.23 -68.00
CA SER A 38 -25.90 41.03 -68.94
C SER A 38 -24.92 40.17 -69.80
N THR A 39 -24.14 39.34 -69.12
CA THR A 39 -23.16 38.43 -69.78
C THR A 39 -23.94 37.38 -70.66
N PHE A 40 -25.06 36.95 -70.21
CA PHE A 40 -25.97 36.10 -71.02
C PHE A 40 -26.44 36.82 -72.29
N LEU A 41 -26.90 38.09 -72.24
CA LEU A 41 -27.29 38.87 -73.39
C LEU A 41 -26.15 39.08 -74.37
N ASP A 42 -24.93 39.35 -73.87
CA ASP A 42 -23.74 39.44 -74.71
C ASP A 42 -23.40 38.13 -75.41
N SER A 43 -23.62 37.01 -74.72
CA SER A 43 -23.45 35.65 -75.29
C SER A 43 -24.56 35.30 -76.33
N VAL A 44 -25.71 35.85 -76.19
CA VAL A 44 -26.84 35.77 -77.18
C VAL A 44 -26.41 36.54 -78.44
N ASN A 45 -25.98 37.81 -78.29
CA ASN A 45 -25.60 38.67 -79.40
C ASN A 45 -24.40 38.18 -80.19
N THR A 46 -23.45 37.51 -79.51
CA THR A 46 -22.24 36.90 -80.13
C THR A 46 -22.50 35.49 -80.69
N GLY A 47 -23.74 35.01 -80.59
CA GLY A 47 -24.16 33.71 -81.14
C GLY A 47 -23.53 32.48 -80.51
N GLN A 48 -23.10 32.58 -79.26
CA GLN A 48 -22.38 31.50 -78.52
C GLN A 48 -23.37 30.51 -77.88
N ILE A 49 -24.64 30.78 -77.81
CA ILE A 49 -25.68 29.95 -77.17
C ILE A 49 -26.29 29.00 -78.16
N GLU A 50 -26.41 27.71 -77.80
CA GLU A 50 -26.99 26.69 -78.63
C GLU A 50 -28.48 26.47 -78.32
N ARG A 51 -28.78 26.36 -76.99
CA ARG A 51 -30.15 26.09 -76.50
C ARG A 51 -30.43 26.85 -75.24
N VAL A 52 -31.70 27.27 -75.05
CA VAL A 52 -32.18 27.89 -73.83
C VAL A 52 -33.51 27.24 -73.44
N VAL A 53 -33.65 27.00 -72.11
CA VAL A 53 -34.85 26.45 -71.47
C VAL A 53 -35.34 27.45 -70.42
N PHE A 54 -36.53 27.92 -70.52
CA PHE A 54 -37.19 28.80 -69.57
C PHE A 54 -37.92 27.98 -68.53
N GLU A 55 -37.59 28.13 -67.26
CA GLU A 55 -38.24 27.53 -66.10
C GLU A 55 -38.73 28.64 -65.14
N GLY A 56 -39.84 29.27 -65.44
CA GLY A 56 -40.34 30.47 -64.76
C GLY A 56 -39.41 31.67 -65.03
N GLU A 57 -38.81 32.27 -63.94
CA GLU A 57 -37.86 33.36 -64.05
C GLU A 57 -36.41 32.85 -64.27
N SER A 58 -36.17 31.55 -64.13
CA SER A 58 -34.88 30.93 -64.36
C SER A 58 -34.68 30.52 -65.82
N ILE A 59 -33.61 30.94 -66.40
CA ILE A 59 -33.22 30.62 -67.78
C ILE A 59 -31.97 29.72 -67.68
N ARG A 60 -32.13 28.50 -68.16
CA ARG A 60 -31.02 27.55 -68.28
C ARG A 60 -30.63 27.46 -69.74
N GLY A 61 -29.30 27.52 -69.98
CA GLY A 61 -28.83 27.40 -71.35
C GLY A 61 -27.63 26.53 -71.48
N GLU A 62 -27.35 26.16 -72.73
CA GLU A 62 -26.16 25.42 -73.14
C GLU A 62 -25.41 26.26 -74.19
N LEU A 63 -24.15 26.49 -73.95
CA LEU A 63 -23.21 27.17 -74.84
C LEU A 63 -22.76 26.16 -75.93
N LYS A 64 -22.47 26.61 -77.14
CA LYS A 64 -21.86 25.78 -78.23
C LYS A 64 -20.56 25.05 -77.79
N THR A 65 -20.01 25.43 -76.67
CA THR A 65 -18.80 24.76 -76.01
C THR A 65 -19.24 23.55 -75.16
N GLY A 66 -20.51 23.25 -75.01
CA GLY A 66 -21.08 22.18 -74.19
C GLY A 66 -21.16 22.52 -72.69
N GLN A 67 -20.94 23.76 -72.29
CA GLN A 67 -21.07 24.21 -70.88
C GLN A 67 -22.48 24.64 -70.57
N PHE A 68 -23.03 24.18 -69.44
CA PHE A 68 -24.36 24.55 -68.97
C PHE A 68 -24.26 25.79 -68.05
N PHE A 69 -25.16 26.75 -68.26
CA PHE A 69 -25.25 27.92 -67.39
C PHE A 69 -26.70 28.11 -66.90
N VAL A 70 -26.86 28.88 -65.88
CA VAL A 70 -28.15 29.35 -65.36
C VAL A 70 -28.08 30.86 -65.15
N THR A 71 -29.12 31.55 -65.61
CA THR A 71 -29.29 32.99 -65.31
C THR A 71 -30.73 33.23 -64.94
N TYR A 72 -31.04 34.39 -64.40
CA TYR A 72 -32.37 34.81 -64.02
C TYR A 72 -32.77 36.02 -64.83
N SER A 73 -33.99 36.01 -65.44
CA SER A 73 -34.52 37.16 -66.08
C SER A 73 -34.99 38.19 -65.06
N PRO A 74 -34.53 39.47 -65.14
CA PRO A 74 -35.09 40.54 -64.30
C PRO A 74 -36.46 41.01 -64.76
N GLU A 75 -36.96 40.58 -65.97
CA GLU A 75 -38.19 40.96 -66.51
C GLU A 75 -39.20 39.82 -66.44
N THR A 76 -40.46 40.15 -66.08
CA THR A 76 -41.53 39.17 -66.02
C THR A 76 -42.10 38.83 -67.41
N ASP A 77 -41.90 39.73 -68.38
CA ASP A 77 -42.29 39.51 -69.80
C ASP A 77 -41.07 39.36 -70.70
N ASN A 78 -40.74 38.14 -70.98
CA ASN A 78 -39.60 37.75 -71.80
C ASN A 78 -39.85 37.86 -73.35
N THR A 79 -40.91 38.55 -73.80
CA THR A 79 -41.28 38.63 -75.21
C THR A 79 -40.20 39.26 -76.07
N ALA A 80 -39.55 40.33 -75.63
CA ALA A 80 -38.42 40.96 -76.28
C ALA A 80 -37.21 40.03 -76.42
N LEU A 81 -36.81 39.37 -75.28
CA LEU A 81 -35.69 38.41 -75.21
C LEU A 81 -35.96 37.20 -76.15
N ILE A 82 -37.18 36.67 -76.17
CA ILE A 82 -37.54 35.57 -77.08
C ILE A 82 -37.39 35.99 -78.52
N GLY A 83 -37.70 37.27 -78.86
CA GLY A 83 -37.52 37.83 -80.21
C GLY A 83 -36.05 37.88 -80.62
N GLU A 84 -35.14 38.28 -79.73
CA GLU A 84 -33.67 38.32 -79.94
C GLU A 84 -33.07 36.93 -80.07
N LEU A 85 -33.44 36.00 -79.18
CA LEU A 85 -33.01 34.61 -79.21
C LEU A 85 -33.40 33.93 -80.55
N LYS A 86 -34.58 34.21 -81.06
CA LYS A 86 -35.11 33.66 -82.33
C LYS A 86 -34.32 34.24 -83.53
N LYS A 87 -33.98 35.53 -83.49
CA LYS A 87 -33.10 36.15 -84.52
C LYS A 87 -31.73 35.56 -84.53
N SER A 88 -31.17 35.20 -83.36
CA SER A 88 -29.82 34.61 -83.18
C SER A 88 -29.79 33.10 -83.41
N GLY A 89 -30.92 32.47 -83.83
CA GLY A 89 -30.98 31.04 -84.15
C GLY A 89 -30.86 30.09 -82.98
N VAL A 90 -31.17 30.52 -81.79
CA VAL A 90 -31.03 29.72 -80.53
C VAL A 90 -32.31 28.82 -80.42
N LEU A 91 -32.14 27.55 -80.02
CA LEU A 91 -33.27 26.66 -79.76
C LEU A 91 -33.91 27.01 -78.39
N ILE A 92 -35.21 27.39 -78.45
CA ILE A 92 -35.93 27.84 -77.25
C ILE A 92 -36.90 26.73 -76.83
N SER A 93 -36.91 26.34 -75.56
CA SER A 93 -37.92 25.46 -74.98
C SER A 93 -38.36 26.03 -73.62
N ALA A 94 -39.56 25.65 -73.18
CA ALA A 94 -40.06 26.02 -71.86
C ALA A 94 -40.44 24.77 -71.08
N ALA A 95 -40.11 24.74 -69.82
CA ALA A 95 -40.45 23.70 -68.87
C ALA A 95 -41.34 24.26 -67.76
N ALA A 96 -42.31 23.49 -67.31
CA ALA A 96 -43.14 23.88 -66.19
C ALA A 96 -42.29 23.92 -64.85
N PRO A 97 -42.47 24.91 -63.98
CA PRO A 97 -41.80 24.94 -62.74
C PRO A 97 -42.14 23.71 -61.90
N LYS A 98 -41.12 23.00 -61.42
CA LYS A 98 -41.26 21.82 -60.55
C LYS A 98 -41.72 22.27 -59.16
N SER A 99 -43.01 22.18 -58.88
CA SER A 99 -43.54 22.36 -57.53
C SER A 99 -43.30 21.10 -56.73
N GLN A 100 -42.31 21.12 -55.86
CA GLN A 100 -42.16 20.06 -54.83
C GLN A 100 -43.29 20.23 -53.83
N SER A 101 -43.98 19.13 -53.47
CA SER A 101 -44.99 19.15 -52.43
C SER A 101 -44.36 19.55 -51.10
N ILE A 102 -44.90 20.61 -50.49
CA ILE A 102 -44.41 21.11 -49.18
C ILE A 102 -44.36 20.00 -48.12
N LEU A 103 -45.32 19.05 -48.20
CA LEU A 103 -45.34 17.89 -47.26
C LEU A 103 -44.16 16.95 -47.46
N VAL A 104 -43.71 16.75 -48.71
CA VAL A 104 -42.51 15.88 -48.96
C VAL A 104 -41.27 16.56 -48.55
N SER A 105 -41.11 17.86 -48.76
CA SER A 105 -39.94 18.63 -48.27
C SER A 105 -39.90 18.68 -46.74
N LEU A 106 -41.05 18.86 -46.07
CA LEU A 106 -41.13 18.85 -44.59
C LEU A 106 -40.76 17.48 -44.04
N PHE A 107 -41.23 16.40 -44.67
CA PHE A 107 -40.92 15.04 -44.25
C PHE A 107 -39.42 14.71 -44.42
N ILE A 108 -38.83 15.06 -45.55
CA ILE A 108 -37.40 14.82 -45.82
C ILE A 108 -36.52 15.60 -44.84
N ASN A 109 -36.85 16.84 -44.54
CA ASN A 109 -36.07 17.67 -43.63
C ASN A 109 -36.26 17.30 -42.15
N SER A 110 -37.43 16.83 -41.73
CA SER A 110 -37.70 16.44 -40.34
C SER A 110 -37.34 14.99 -40.03
N PHE A 111 -37.22 14.12 -41.02
CA PHE A 111 -36.92 12.69 -40.85
C PHE A 111 -35.60 12.45 -40.10
N PRO A 112 -34.47 13.11 -40.39
CA PRO A 112 -33.21 12.92 -39.62
C PRO A 112 -33.35 13.32 -38.15
N VAL A 113 -34.10 14.39 -37.86
CA VAL A 113 -34.35 14.86 -36.49
C VAL A 113 -35.24 13.87 -35.73
N LEU A 114 -36.29 13.38 -36.34
CA LEU A 114 -37.18 12.38 -35.76
C LEU A 114 -36.45 11.05 -35.51
N LEU A 115 -35.56 10.65 -36.42
CA LEU A 115 -34.73 9.47 -36.28
C LEU A 115 -33.74 9.65 -35.11
N LEU A 116 -33.08 10.80 -34.95
CA LEU A 116 -32.21 11.12 -33.82
C LEU A 116 -32.98 11.08 -32.49
N ILE A 117 -34.19 11.66 -32.46
CA ILE A 117 -35.05 11.60 -31.26
C ILE A 117 -35.46 10.14 -30.97
N GLY A 118 -35.80 9.35 -31.98
CA GLY A 118 -36.10 7.94 -31.80
C GLY A 118 -34.96 7.12 -31.26
N VAL A 119 -33.75 7.34 -31.78
CA VAL A 119 -32.51 6.72 -31.26
C VAL A 119 -32.24 7.18 -29.84
N TRP A 120 -32.39 8.47 -29.53
CA TRP A 120 -32.20 9.01 -28.19
C TRP A 120 -33.20 8.42 -27.18
N VAL A 121 -34.49 8.33 -27.54
CA VAL A 121 -35.55 7.71 -26.73
C VAL A 121 -35.26 6.21 -26.53
N TYR A 122 -34.82 5.52 -27.60
CA TYR A 122 -34.41 4.12 -27.50
C TYR A 122 -33.24 3.92 -26.52
N PHE A 123 -32.19 4.76 -26.61
CA PHE A 123 -31.07 4.74 -25.67
C PHE A 123 -31.49 5.07 -24.23
N MET A 124 -32.36 6.09 -24.06
CA MET A 124 -32.93 6.41 -22.75
C MET A 124 -33.75 5.25 -22.17
N ARG A 125 -34.57 4.58 -22.99
CA ARG A 125 -35.32 3.39 -22.55
C ARG A 125 -34.39 2.21 -22.23
N GLN A 126 -33.30 2.02 -22.96
CA GLN A 126 -32.31 0.99 -22.70
C GLN A 126 -31.53 1.30 -21.43
N MET A 127 -31.21 2.56 -21.14
CA MET A 127 -30.61 2.99 -19.87
C MET A 127 -31.60 2.86 -18.69
N GLN A 128 -32.91 3.02 -18.91
CA GLN A 128 -33.91 2.86 -17.85
C GLN A 128 -34.41 1.41 -17.67
N GLY A 129 -34.38 0.58 -18.71
CA GLY A 129 -34.94 -0.78 -18.69
C GLY A 129 -33.94 -1.92 -18.49
N GLY A 130 -32.67 -1.69 -18.66
CA GLY A 130 -31.62 -2.69 -18.52
C GLY A 130 -30.58 -2.28 -17.49
N GLY A 131 -30.74 -2.63 -16.18
CA GLY A 131 -29.65 -2.72 -15.21
C GLY A 131 -28.69 -1.53 -15.01
N GLY A 132 -28.71 -0.48 -15.82
CA GLY A 132 -27.74 0.61 -15.84
C GLY A 132 -28.01 1.76 -14.84
N GLY A 133 -29.26 1.92 -14.40
CA GLY A 133 -29.62 2.93 -13.37
C GLY A 133 -29.13 2.58 -11.97
N ARG A 134 -28.75 1.32 -11.72
CA ARG A 134 -28.13 0.90 -10.45
C ARG A 134 -26.65 1.28 -10.34
N GLY A 135 -25.94 1.50 -11.45
CA GLY A 135 -24.52 1.84 -11.43
C GLY A 135 -24.23 3.25 -10.90
N ALA A 136 -24.98 4.25 -11.37
CA ALA A 136 -24.76 5.63 -10.93
C ALA A 136 -25.25 5.92 -9.50
N MET A 137 -26.28 5.19 -9.02
CA MET A 137 -26.74 5.28 -7.62
C MET A 137 -25.99 4.33 -6.67
N SER A 138 -25.16 3.42 -7.17
CA SER A 138 -24.43 2.48 -6.32
C SER A 138 -23.09 3.01 -5.82
N PHE A 139 -22.58 4.12 -6.33
CA PHE A 139 -21.31 4.72 -5.87
C PHE A 139 -21.36 5.20 -4.41
N GLY A 140 -22.52 5.55 -3.91
CA GLY A 140 -22.72 5.97 -2.51
C GLY A 140 -23.07 4.85 -1.54
N LYS A 141 -23.21 3.59 -2.00
CA LYS A 141 -23.49 2.48 -1.08
C LYS A 141 -22.23 2.06 -0.32
N SER A 142 -22.41 1.78 0.96
CA SER A 142 -21.34 1.30 1.83
C SER A 142 -20.72 0.01 1.27
N ARG A 143 -19.38 -0.07 1.31
CA ARG A 143 -18.62 -1.30 1.07
C ARG A 143 -18.45 -2.12 2.35
N ALA A 144 -19.07 -1.70 3.46
CA ALA A 144 -19.01 -2.43 4.72
C ALA A 144 -19.49 -3.87 4.52
N ARG A 145 -18.70 -4.80 5.02
CA ARG A 145 -19.06 -6.22 5.03
C ARG A 145 -19.84 -6.50 6.29
N LEU A 146 -21.11 -6.89 6.14
CA LEU A 146 -21.88 -7.42 7.24
C LEU A 146 -21.49 -8.88 7.45
N LEU A 147 -20.95 -9.21 8.62
CA LEU A 147 -20.77 -10.57 9.10
C LEU A 147 -21.92 -10.84 10.07
N GLY A 148 -22.84 -11.73 9.69
CA GLY A 148 -23.92 -12.16 10.57
C GLY A 148 -23.38 -12.88 11.81
N GLU A 149 -24.22 -13.04 12.81
CA GLU A 149 -23.87 -13.70 14.09
C GLU A 149 -23.21 -15.07 13.87
N ASP A 150 -23.74 -15.87 12.95
CA ASP A 150 -23.22 -17.22 12.61
C ASP A 150 -21.87 -17.21 11.88
N GLN A 151 -21.42 -16.06 11.37
CA GLN A 151 -20.18 -15.93 10.63
C GLN A 151 -19.01 -15.46 11.48
N VAL A 152 -19.26 -14.93 12.68
CA VAL A 152 -18.23 -14.47 13.61
C VAL A 152 -17.97 -15.57 14.64
N ASN A 153 -17.15 -16.56 14.25
CA ASN A 153 -16.80 -17.70 15.12
C ASN A 153 -15.61 -17.43 16.06
N VAL A 154 -15.10 -16.20 16.09
CA VAL A 154 -13.94 -15.80 16.90
C VAL A 154 -14.43 -15.35 18.28
N THR A 155 -13.86 -15.91 19.33
CA THR A 155 -14.16 -15.57 20.72
C THR A 155 -12.89 -15.12 21.47
N PHE A 156 -13.01 -14.70 22.72
CA PHE A 156 -11.85 -14.34 23.54
C PHE A 156 -10.87 -15.49 23.77
N SER A 157 -11.28 -16.75 23.57
CA SER A 157 -10.38 -17.90 23.62
C SER A 157 -9.40 -17.98 22.45
N ASP A 158 -9.68 -17.28 21.34
CA ASP A 158 -8.83 -17.20 20.16
C ASP A 158 -7.88 -16.00 20.19
N VAL A 159 -8.13 -15.06 21.13
CA VAL A 159 -7.27 -13.91 21.37
C VAL A 159 -6.37 -14.22 22.56
N ALA A 160 -5.08 -14.11 22.41
CA ALA A 160 -4.09 -14.40 23.45
C ALA A 160 -3.13 -13.23 23.65
N GLY A 161 -2.57 -13.09 24.85
CA GLY A 161 -1.48 -12.17 25.15
C GLY A 161 -1.87 -10.69 25.27
N VAL A 162 -3.14 -10.38 25.50
CA VAL A 162 -3.68 -9.03 25.68
C VAL A 162 -4.76 -9.02 26.76
N GLU A 163 -4.45 -9.59 27.93
CA GLU A 163 -5.46 -9.83 28.97
C GLU A 163 -6.06 -8.53 29.49
N GLU A 164 -5.25 -7.47 29.70
CA GLU A 164 -5.74 -6.17 30.14
C GLU A 164 -6.71 -5.55 29.13
N ALA A 165 -6.38 -5.63 27.84
CA ALA A 165 -7.26 -5.14 26.79
C ALA A 165 -8.57 -5.95 26.72
N LYS A 166 -8.54 -7.27 26.97
CA LYS A 166 -9.74 -8.11 27.06
C LYS A 166 -10.62 -7.73 28.26
N GLU A 167 -10.01 -7.44 29.40
CA GLU A 167 -10.75 -7.02 30.60
C GLU A 167 -11.44 -5.67 30.35
N GLU A 168 -10.74 -4.68 29.77
CA GLU A 168 -11.30 -3.38 29.41
C GLU A 168 -12.49 -3.48 28.45
N VAL A 169 -12.42 -4.37 27.44
CA VAL A 169 -13.52 -4.55 26.48
C VAL A 169 -14.59 -5.52 26.97
N GLY A 170 -14.34 -6.26 28.03
CA GLY A 170 -15.31 -7.17 28.64
C GLY A 170 -16.62 -6.47 29.07
N GLU A 171 -16.50 -5.23 29.56
CA GLU A 171 -17.68 -4.41 29.91
C GLU A 171 -18.56 -4.12 28.68
N ILE A 172 -17.96 -3.99 27.50
CA ILE A 172 -18.67 -3.76 26.22
C ILE A 172 -19.48 -5.00 25.85
N VAL A 173 -18.87 -6.19 26.02
CA VAL A 173 -19.55 -7.47 25.79
C VAL A 173 -20.75 -7.65 26.73
N ASP A 174 -20.54 -7.38 28.00
CA ASP A 174 -21.61 -7.48 29.01
C ASP A 174 -22.78 -6.54 28.70
N PHE A 175 -22.50 -5.34 28.25
CA PHE A 175 -23.53 -4.41 27.84
C PHE A 175 -24.28 -4.87 26.57
N LEU A 176 -23.57 -5.30 25.55
CA LEU A 176 -24.20 -5.78 24.31
C LEU A 176 -25.12 -7.00 24.59
N ARG A 177 -24.78 -7.82 25.59
CA ARG A 177 -25.58 -8.95 26.04
C ARG A 177 -26.80 -8.55 26.85
N ASP A 178 -26.65 -7.60 27.77
CA ASP A 178 -27.73 -7.13 28.66
C ASP A 178 -27.66 -5.60 28.87
N PRO A 179 -28.14 -4.81 27.91
CA PRO A 179 -28.15 -3.34 28.01
C PRO A 179 -28.99 -2.85 29.19
N ALA A 180 -30.05 -3.59 29.55
CA ALA A 180 -31.00 -3.17 30.62
C ALA A 180 -30.35 -3.13 32.00
N LYS A 181 -29.37 -3.98 32.26
CA LYS A 181 -28.63 -4.02 33.53
C LYS A 181 -27.93 -2.69 33.82
N PHE A 182 -27.28 -2.11 32.81
CA PHE A 182 -26.49 -0.87 32.94
C PHE A 182 -27.40 0.37 32.99
N GLN A 183 -28.47 0.37 32.18
CA GLN A 183 -29.44 1.48 32.15
C GLN A 183 -30.17 1.69 33.50
N ARG A 184 -30.48 0.62 34.23
CA ARG A 184 -31.14 0.70 35.55
C ARG A 184 -30.31 1.47 36.59
N LEU A 185 -28.98 1.45 36.45
CA LEU A 185 -28.06 2.11 37.37
C LEU A 185 -27.63 3.51 36.87
N GLY A 186 -28.19 3.97 35.72
CA GLY A 186 -27.82 5.26 35.11
C GLY A 186 -26.46 5.27 34.44
N GLY A 187 -25.82 4.11 34.26
CA GLY A 187 -24.55 3.97 33.56
C GLY A 187 -24.72 4.31 32.09
N LYS A 188 -23.86 5.17 31.60
CA LYS A 188 -23.73 5.48 30.16
C LYS A 188 -22.56 4.70 29.60
N ILE A 189 -22.81 3.97 28.53
CA ILE A 189 -21.75 3.21 27.84
C ILE A 189 -21.07 4.05 26.79
N PRO A 190 -19.78 3.85 26.58
CA PRO A 190 -19.05 4.52 25.53
C PRO A 190 -19.67 4.21 24.17
N ARG A 191 -19.95 5.26 23.40
CA ARG A 191 -20.49 5.12 22.03
C ARG A 191 -19.41 4.67 21.05
N GLY A 192 -18.17 5.02 21.35
CA GLY A 192 -17.04 4.68 20.53
C GLY A 192 -15.83 4.25 21.35
N VAL A 193 -15.12 3.27 20.84
CA VAL A 193 -13.88 2.73 21.41
C VAL A 193 -12.79 2.83 20.39
N LEU A 194 -11.69 3.47 20.74
CA LEU A 194 -10.50 3.55 19.90
C LEU A 194 -9.47 2.52 20.37
N MET A 195 -9.17 1.53 19.53
CA MET A 195 -8.09 0.58 19.74
C MET A 195 -6.79 1.11 19.17
N VAL A 196 -5.81 1.26 20.03
CA VAL A 196 -4.48 1.80 19.68
C VAL A 196 -3.41 0.74 19.92
N GLY A 197 -2.46 0.62 19.01
CA GLY A 197 -1.32 -0.29 19.19
C GLY A 197 -0.53 -0.49 17.90
N SER A 198 0.63 -1.11 18.03
CA SER A 198 1.51 -1.41 16.89
C SER A 198 0.81 -2.28 15.84
N PRO A 199 1.27 -2.28 14.57
CA PRO A 199 0.76 -3.19 13.56
C PRO A 199 0.92 -4.66 14.00
N GLY A 200 -0.08 -5.49 13.66
CA GLY A 200 0.00 -6.93 13.95
C GLY A 200 -0.31 -7.35 15.40
N THR A 201 -0.68 -6.43 16.30
CA THR A 201 -1.01 -6.76 17.71
C THR A 201 -2.38 -7.43 17.90
N GLY A 202 -3.19 -7.55 16.83
CA GLY A 202 -4.47 -8.26 16.88
C GLY A 202 -5.69 -7.39 17.13
N LYS A 203 -5.63 -6.07 16.93
CA LYS A 203 -6.76 -5.12 17.11
C LYS A 203 -8.02 -5.57 16.36
N THR A 204 -7.90 -5.92 15.09
CA THR A 204 -9.02 -6.42 14.28
C THR A 204 -9.56 -7.76 14.79
N LEU A 205 -8.67 -8.63 15.30
CA LEU A 205 -9.05 -9.92 15.88
C LEU A 205 -9.82 -9.70 17.20
N LEU A 206 -9.35 -8.80 18.06
CA LEU A 206 -10.02 -8.44 19.31
C LEU A 206 -11.40 -7.85 19.05
N ALA A 207 -11.55 -6.96 18.07
CA ALA A 207 -12.85 -6.41 17.68
C ALA A 207 -13.83 -7.49 17.22
N LYS A 208 -13.37 -8.47 16.43
CA LYS A 208 -14.17 -9.63 16.04
C LYS A 208 -14.54 -10.51 17.25
N ALA A 209 -13.61 -10.69 18.18
CA ALA A 209 -13.85 -11.48 19.37
C ALA A 209 -14.91 -10.84 20.28
N ILE A 210 -14.95 -9.51 20.39
CA ILE A 210 -16.01 -8.79 21.11
C ILE A 210 -17.38 -9.13 20.50
N ALA A 211 -17.50 -9.05 19.17
CA ALA A 211 -18.75 -9.34 18.47
C ALA A 211 -19.18 -10.81 18.63
N GLY A 212 -18.24 -11.76 18.48
CA GLY A 212 -18.51 -13.19 18.64
C GLY A 212 -18.85 -13.59 20.07
N GLU A 213 -18.20 -12.95 21.05
CA GLU A 213 -18.50 -13.17 22.47
C GLU A 213 -19.85 -12.58 22.86
N ALA A 214 -20.19 -11.39 22.33
CA ALA A 214 -21.49 -10.75 22.55
C ALA A 214 -22.63 -11.37 21.71
N LYS A 215 -22.31 -12.16 20.69
CA LYS A 215 -23.23 -12.72 19.68
C LYS A 215 -24.06 -11.64 18.99
N VAL A 216 -23.38 -10.62 18.47
CA VAL A 216 -24.01 -9.50 17.74
C VAL A 216 -23.44 -9.39 16.32
N PRO A 217 -24.21 -8.83 15.37
CA PRO A 217 -23.73 -8.56 14.01
C PRO A 217 -22.51 -7.62 14.02
N PHE A 218 -21.58 -7.87 13.06
CA PHE A 218 -20.32 -7.15 12.95
C PHE A 218 -20.18 -6.54 11.55
N PHE A 219 -20.21 -5.20 11.51
CA PHE A 219 -19.95 -4.45 10.29
C PHE A 219 -18.47 -4.08 10.27
N THR A 220 -17.76 -4.44 9.21
CA THR A 220 -16.33 -4.10 9.06
C THR A 220 -16.07 -3.32 7.79
N ILE A 221 -15.28 -2.25 7.91
CA ILE A 221 -14.84 -1.39 6.83
C ILE A 221 -13.43 -0.89 7.14
N SER A 222 -12.62 -0.63 6.10
CA SER A 222 -11.36 0.09 6.25
C SER A 222 -11.58 1.59 6.09
N GLY A 223 -10.85 2.41 6.87
CA GLY A 223 -10.83 3.86 6.67
C GLY A 223 -10.46 4.26 5.25
N SER A 224 -9.61 3.48 4.59
CA SER A 224 -9.25 3.69 3.19
C SER A 224 -10.43 3.53 2.21
N ASP A 225 -11.44 2.73 2.55
CA ASP A 225 -12.64 2.54 1.70
C ASP A 225 -13.54 3.79 1.64
N PHE A 226 -13.32 4.73 2.53
CA PHE A 226 -14.02 6.02 2.54
C PHE A 226 -13.32 7.08 1.70
N VAL A 227 -12.04 6.89 1.37
CA VAL A 227 -11.27 7.84 0.56
C VAL A 227 -11.50 7.56 -0.91
N GLU A 228 -12.18 8.48 -1.58
CA GLU A 228 -12.50 8.37 -3.01
C GLU A 228 -12.10 9.68 -3.75
N MET A 229 -12.02 9.62 -5.07
CA MET A 229 -11.70 10.81 -5.88
C MET A 229 -12.88 11.78 -6.05
N PHE A 230 -14.10 11.32 -5.78
CA PHE A 230 -15.31 12.12 -5.96
C PHE A 230 -15.83 12.64 -4.62
N VAL A 231 -15.95 13.95 -4.53
CA VAL A 231 -16.44 14.64 -3.33
C VAL A 231 -17.84 14.16 -2.94
N GLY A 232 -18.02 13.80 -1.65
CA GLY A 232 -19.29 13.39 -1.08
C GLY A 232 -19.59 11.89 -1.15
N VAL A 233 -18.82 11.09 -1.89
CA VAL A 233 -19.04 9.63 -1.96
C VAL A 233 -18.67 8.98 -0.62
N GLY A 234 -17.55 9.33 -0.03
CA GLY A 234 -17.14 8.85 1.30
C GLY A 234 -18.18 9.18 2.37
N ALA A 235 -18.63 10.42 2.42
CA ALA A 235 -19.69 10.85 3.35
C ALA A 235 -21.01 10.07 3.16
N SER A 236 -21.40 9.79 1.92
CA SER A 236 -22.59 8.98 1.64
C SER A 236 -22.44 7.54 2.11
N ARG A 237 -21.24 6.93 1.97
CA ARG A 237 -20.94 5.57 2.49
C ARG A 237 -20.98 5.51 4.01
N VAL A 238 -20.45 6.52 4.67
CA VAL A 238 -20.55 6.63 6.14
C VAL A 238 -22.01 6.60 6.56
N ARG A 239 -22.85 7.47 5.98
CA ARG A 239 -24.28 7.53 6.28
C ARG A 239 -24.99 6.20 6.05
N ASP A 240 -24.79 5.59 4.88
CA ASP A 240 -25.41 4.30 4.54
C ASP A 240 -24.99 3.19 5.51
N MET A 241 -23.72 3.14 5.90
CA MET A 241 -23.23 2.18 6.90
C MET A 241 -23.92 2.36 8.24
N PHE A 242 -24.03 3.58 8.75
CA PHE A 242 -24.67 3.86 10.03
C PHE A 242 -26.19 3.57 9.98
N GLU A 243 -26.88 3.88 8.88
CA GLU A 243 -28.29 3.53 8.67
C GLU A 243 -28.51 2.01 8.65
N GLN A 244 -27.60 1.26 8.03
CA GLN A 244 -27.67 -0.20 8.03
C GLN A 244 -27.43 -0.76 9.42
N ALA A 245 -26.44 -0.24 10.15
CA ALA A 245 -26.17 -0.68 11.53
C ALA A 245 -27.35 -0.43 12.47
N LYS A 246 -28.02 0.72 12.37
CA LYS A 246 -29.24 1.01 13.15
C LYS A 246 -30.35 -0.01 12.92
N LYS A 247 -30.47 -0.55 11.71
CA LYS A 247 -31.49 -1.59 11.39
C LYS A 247 -31.15 -2.96 11.99
N HIS A 248 -29.90 -3.19 12.34
CA HIS A 248 -29.41 -4.47 12.88
C HIS A 248 -28.93 -4.35 14.34
N ALA A 249 -29.36 -3.33 15.06
CA ALA A 249 -29.02 -3.16 16.45
C ALA A 249 -29.64 -4.27 17.35
N PRO A 250 -28.94 -4.80 18.37
CA PRO A 250 -27.57 -4.40 18.76
C PRO A 250 -26.49 -4.93 17.82
N CYS A 251 -25.49 -4.10 17.50
CA CYS A 251 -24.40 -4.48 16.59
C CYS A 251 -23.12 -3.67 16.84
N ILE A 252 -22.03 -4.11 16.22
CA ILE A 252 -20.73 -3.42 16.25
C ILE A 252 -20.41 -2.91 14.85
N ILE A 253 -19.99 -1.65 14.75
CA ILE A 253 -19.32 -1.07 13.56
C ILE A 253 -17.82 -1.04 13.86
N PHE A 254 -17.03 -1.73 13.05
CA PHE A 254 -15.58 -1.70 13.14
C PHE A 254 -14.97 -0.97 11.97
N ILE A 255 -14.19 0.07 12.29
CA ILE A 255 -13.45 0.89 11.30
C ILE A 255 -11.96 0.63 11.50
N ASP A 256 -11.35 -0.14 10.60
CA ASP A 256 -9.91 -0.36 10.63
C ASP A 256 -9.18 0.83 9.98
N GLU A 257 -7.94 1.12 10.41
CA GLU A 257 -7.11 2.19 9.86
C GLU A 257 -7.83 3.54 9.82
N ILE A 258 -8.47 3.93 10.93
CA ILE A 258 -9.24 5.19 11.02
C ILE A 258 -8.40 6.42 10.67
N ASP A 259 -7.09 6.37 10.84
CA ASP A 259 -6.13 7.42 10.50
C ASP A 259 -6.10 7.75 8.98
N ALA A 260 -6.60 6.87 8.12
CA ALA A 260 -6.76 7.17 6.70
C ALA A 260 -7.76 8.33 6.45
N VAL A 261 -8.79 8.46 7.30
CA VAL A 261 -9.84 9.49 7.22
C VAL A 261 -9.72 10.53 8.33
N GLY A 262 -9.35 10.07 9.53
CA GLY A 262 -9.35 10.85 10.76
C GLY A 262 -8.11 11.72 10.98
N ARG A 263 -7.29 11.97 9.98
CA ARG A 263 -6.05 12.73 10.13
C ARG A 263 -6.30 14.20 10.40
N HIS A 264 -5.43 14.81 11.22
CA HIS A 264 -5.42 16.23 11.57
C HIS A 264 -5.51 17.14 10.32
N ARG A 265 -6.23 18.26 10.45
CA ARG A 265 -6.37 19.31 9.43
C ARG A 265 -5.02 19.99 9.20
N GLY A 266 -4.18 19.41 8.35
CA GLY A 266 -2.88 19.96 8.00
C GLY A 266 -2.93 20.62 6.63
N ALA A 267 -2.24 21.74 6.47
CA ALA A 267 -2.15 22.52 5.24
C ALA A 267 -1.49 21.71 4.10
N GLY A 268 -2.30 21.01 3.33
CA GLY A 268 -1.91 20.39 2.07
C GLY A 268 -2.63 21.09 0.91
N LEU A 269 -1.88 21.64 -0.02
CA LEU A 269 -2.39 22.19 -1.28
C LEU A 269 -2.76 21.02 -2.23
N GLY A 270 -4.03 20.55 -2.21
CA GLY A 270 -4.49 19.56 -3.18
C GLY A 270 -5.94 19.10 -2.94
N GLY A 271 -6.74 18.98 -4.00
CA GLY A 271 -8.18 18.68 -3.99
C GLY A 271 -8.63 17.33 -3.39
N GLY A 272 -7.73 16.50 -2.84
CA GLY A 272 -8.06 15.29 -2.09
C GLY A 272 -8.28 15.52 -0.59
N HIS A 273 -8.07 16.73 -0.08
CA HIS A 273 -8.28 17.06 1.33
C HIS A 273 -9.74 17.35 1.65
N ASP A 274 -10.45 18.01 0.75
CA ASP A 274 -11.84 18.39 0.95
C ASP A 274 -12.77 17.19 1.12
N GLU A 275 -12.49 16.11 0.40
CA GLU A 275 -13.29 14.89 0.47
C GLU A 275 -13.09 14.14 1.81
N ARG A 276 -11.83 14.03 2.27
CA ARG A 276 -11.52 13.42 3.57
C ARG A 276 -12.13 14.21 4.73
N GLU A 277 -12.03 15.54 4.68
CA GLU A 277 -12.61 16.42 5.70
C GLU A 277 -14.14 16.32 5.71
N GLN A 278 -14.79 16.25 4.56
CA GLN A 278 -16.22 16.05 4.46
C GLN A 278 -16.64 14.69 5.03
N THR A 279 -15.87 13.66 4.73
CA THR A 279 -16.11 12.29 5.25
C THR A 279 -15.92 12.23 6.76
N LEU A 280 -14.86 12.83 7.29
CA LEU A 280 -14.63 12.95 8.72
C LEU A 280 -15.78 13.70 9.41
N ASN A 281 -16.18 14.84 8.87
CA ASN A 281 -17.29 15.62 9.42
C ASN A 281 -18.60 14.82 9.41
N GLN A 282 -18.86 14.03 8.37
CA GLN A 282 -20.03 13.14 8.33
C GLN A 282 -19.92 12.05 9.40
N LEU A 283 -18.73 11.44 9.60
CA LEU A 283 -18.52 10.45 10.66
C LEU A 283 -18.80 11.05 12.05
N LEU A 284 -18.32 12.26 12.31
CA LEU A 284 -18.57 12.99 13.56
C LEU A 284 -20.07 13.25 13.78
N VAL A 285 -20.78 13.64 12.71
CA VAL A 285 -22.24 13.91 12.77
C VAL A 285 -23.01 12.62 13.06
N GLU A 286 -22.66 11.51 12.39
CA GLU A 286 -23.33 10.23 12.65
C GLU A 286 -23.07 9.73 14.07
N MET A 287 -21.84 9.87 14.58
CA MET A 287 -21.53 9.49 15.97
C MET A 287 -22.26 10.38 16.99
N ASP A 288 -22.35 11.68 16.75
CA ASP A 288 -23.07 12.62 17.63
C ASP A 288 -24.59 12.37 17.59
N GLY A 289 -25.10 11.91 16.44
CA GLY A 289 -26.53 11.61 16.21
C GLY A 289 -27.03 10.32 16.84
N PHE A 290 -26.19 9.51 17.49
CA PHE A 290 -26.66 8.35 18.25
C PHE A 290 -27.28 8.78 19.59
N GLU A 291 -28.51 8.41 19.81
CA GLU A 291 -29.07 8.41 21.14
C GLU A 291 -28.52 7.20 21.91
N GLY A 292 -28.08 7.38 23.14
CA GLY A 292 -27.35 6.38 23.94
C GLY A 292 -28.07 5.02 24.17
N ASN A 293 -29.21 4.79 23.54
CA ASN A 293 -30.06 3.59 23.68
C ASN A 293 -30.15 2.75 22.38
N GLU A 294 -29.49 3.15 21.29
CA GLU A 294 -29.66 2.46 20.01
C GLU A 294 -28.91 1.12 19.89
N GLY A 295 -28.07 0.77 20.89
CA GLY A 295 -27.39 -0.54 20.92
C GLY A 295 -26.30 -0.71 19.85
N VAL A 296 -25.86 0.36 19.20
CA VAL A 296 -24.75 0.36 18.22
C VAL A 296 -23.48 0.88 18.88
N ILE A 297 -22.40 0.12 18.81
CA ILE A 297 -21.08 0.53 19.31
C ILE A 297 -20.12 0.64 18.12
N VAL A 298 -19.42 1.77 18.05
CA VAL A 298 -18.39 2.01 17.03
C VAL A 298 -17.03 1.68 17.63
N ILE A 299 -16.31 0.76 17.02
CA ILE A 299 -14.93 0.43 17.40
C ILE A 299 -14.03 0.87 16.24
N ALA A 300 -13.05 1.71 16.50
CA ALA A 300 -12.05 2.08 15.51
C ALA A 300 -10.67 1.55 15.91
N ALA A 301 -9.83 1.24 14.94
CA ALA A 301 -8.46 0.83 15.16
C ALA A 301 -7.48 1.76 14.43
N THR A 302 -6.37 2.09 15.09
CA THR A 302 -5.27 2.84 14.49
C THR A 302 -3.91 2.37 15.00
N ASN A 303 -2.91 2.51 14.18
CA ASN A 303 -1.51 2.35 14.56
C ASN A 303 -0.85 3.69 14.92
N ARG A 304 -1.51 4.80 14.61
CA ARG A 304 -0.98 6.16 14.74
C ARG A 304 -1.97 7.11 15.41
N PRO A 305 -2.13 7.02 16.72
CA PRO A 305 -3.05 7.90 17.46
C PRO A 305 -2.62 9.38 17.41
N ASP A 306 -1.33 9.65 17.18
CA ASP A 306 -0.70 10.96 17.10
C ASP A 306 -1.23 11.82 15.93
N VAL A 307 -1.66 11.19 14.84
CA VAL A 307 -2.13 11.90 13.65
C VAL A 307 -3.65 12.16 13.63
N LEU A 308 -4.38 11.63 14.62
CA LEU A 308 -5.85 11.73 14.64
C LEU A 308 -6.32 13.15 15.03
N ASP A 309 -7.40 13.60 14.39
CA ASP A 309 -8.07 14.86 14.74
C ASP A 309 -8.62 14.77 16.18
N PRO A 310 -8.26 15.70 17.08
CA PRO A 310 -8.75 15.72 18.46
C PRO A 310 -10.27 15.75 18.58
N ALA A 311 -10.98 16.17 17.53
CA ALA A 311 -12.43 16.13 17.49
C ALA A 311 -13.02 14.71 17.59
N LEU A 312 -12.27 13.69 17.12
CA LEU A 312 -12.66 12.28 17.26
C LEU A 312 -12.60 11.79 18.70
N LEU A 313 -11.69 12.34 19.50
CA LEU A 313 -11.42 11.91 20.89
C LEU A 313 -12.28 12.64 21.92
N ARG A 314 -13.23 13.48 21.48
CA ARG A 314 -14.13 14.20 22.40
C ARG A 314 -15.15 13.24 23.02
N PRO A 315 -15.58 13.51 24.29
CA PRO A 315 -16.63 12.74 24.93
C PRO A 315 -17.89 12.64 24.06
N GLY A 316 -18.47 11.45 24.00
CA GLY A 316 -19.62 11.12 23.16
C GLY A 316 -19.25 10.58 21.76
N ARG A 317 -17.96 10.50 21.43
CA ARG A 317 -17.40 9.90 20.20
C ARG A 317 -16.52 8.73 20.58
N PHE A 318 -15.22 8.76 20.27
CA PHE A 318 -14.26 7.76 20.78
C PHE A 318 -13.78 8.17 22.17
N ASP A 319 -14.64 8.01 23.13
CA ASP A 319 -14.44 8.43 24.52
C ASP A 319 -13.71 7.40 25.38
N ARG A 320 -13.56 6.17 24.89
CA ARG A 320 -12.71 5.14 25.49
C ARG A 320 -11.59 4.76 24.56
N GLN A 321 -10.37 4.75 25.08
CA GLN A 321 -9.19 4.32 24.36
C GLN A 321 -8.66 3.03 24.99
N VAL A 322 -8.54 1.96 24.20
CA VAL A 322 -8.00 0.66 24.59
C VAL A 322 -6.66 0.46 23.94
N VAL A 323 -5.61 0.32 24.74
CA VAL A 323 -4.25 0.09 24.24
C VAL A 323 -4.03 -1.42 24.07
N VAL A 324 -3.64 -1.83 22.86
CA VAL A 324 -3.26 -3.21 22.55
C VAL A 324 -1.75 -3.26 22.33
N PRO A 325 -0.95 -3.50 23.38
CA PRO A 325 0.51 -3.46 23.32
C PRO A 325 1.07 -4.67 22.58
N LEU A 326 2.38 -4.66 22.34
CA LEU A 326 3.11 -5.87 21.96
C LEU A 326 3.03 -6.89 23.10
N PRO A 327 2.89 -8.19 22.80
CA PRO A 327 2.76 -9.22 23.80
C PRO A 327 4.05 -9.41 24.60
N ASP A 328 3.95 -9.59 25.89
CA ASP A 328 5.04 -10.03 26.77
C ASP A 328 5.43 -11.49 26.49
N VAL A 329 6.45 -12.00 27.16
CA VAL A 329 6.91 -13.40 27.01
C VAL A 329 5.77 -14.41 27.19
N ARG A 330 4.90 -14.21 28.17
CA ARG A 330 3.76 -15.12 28.44
C ARG A 330 2.71 -15.00 27.33
N GLY A 331 2.42 -13.80 26.92
CA GLY A 331 1.50 -13.53 25.80
C GLY A 331 2.02 -14.13 24.49
N ARG A 332 3.32 -14.00 24.20
CA ARG A 332 3.92 -14.62 23.01
C ARG A 332 3.80 -16.15 23.06
N GLU A 333 4.04 -16.76 24.21
CA GLU A 333 3.85 -18.21 24.39
C GLU A 333 2.39 -18.63 24.12
N GLN A 334 1.41 -17.90 24.67
CA GLN A 334 0.00 -18.16 24.45
C GLN A 334 -0.38 -18.02 22.96
N ILE A 335 0.07 -16.96 22.31
CA ILE A 335 -0.15 -16.71 20.88
C ILE A 335 0.45 -17.84 20.03
N LEU A 336 1.69 -18.24 20.31
CA LEU A 336 2.33 -19.38 19.64
C LEU A 336 1.50 -20.66 19.78
N ARG A 337 1.01 -20.98 20.99
CA ARG A 337 0.14 -22.13 21.24
C ARG A 337 -1.14 -22.10 20.41
N VAL A 338 -1.74 -20.91 20.22
CA VAL A 338 -2.94 -20.75 19.38
C VAL A 338 -2.62 -21.05 17.91
N HIS A 339 -1.55 -20.48 17.37
CA HIS A 339 -1.18 -20.67 15.95
C HIS A 339 -0.65 -22.07 15.66
N MET A 340 0.00 -22.71 16.64
CA MET A 340 0.52 -24.07 16.53
C MET A 340 -0.53 -25.16 16.55
N ARG A 341 -1.78 -24.90 16.99
CA ARG A 341 -2.88 -25.90 17.07
C ARG A 341 -3.13 -26.64 15.75
N LYS A 342 -2.87 -26.00 14.63
CA LYS A 342 -3.13 -26.54 13.27
C LYS A 342 -1.90 -27.13 12.60
N VAL A 343 -0.76 -27.15 13.27
CA VAL A 343 0.53 -27.58 12.70
C VAL A 343 0.97 -28.86 13.39
N PRO A 344 1.36 -29.91 12.64
CA PRO A 344 1.91 -31.13 13.23
C PRO A 344 3.31 -30.86 13.80
N LEU A 345 3.43 -30.86 15.11
CA LEU A 345 4.67 -30.57 15.84
C LEU A 345 5.35 -31.86 16.28
N ALA A 346 6.68 -31.83 16.36
CA ALA A 346 7.48 -32.85 17.02
C ALA A 346 7.52 -32.63 18.53
N GLU A 347 7.93 -33.62 19.30
CA GLU A 347 7.94 -33.59 20.78
C GLU A 347 9.01 -32.64 21.35
N ASP A 348 10.01 -32.27 20.58
CA ASP A 348 11.09 -31.33 20.94
C ASP A 348 10.68 -29.86 20.94
N VAL A 349 9.54 -29.51 20.31
CA VAL A 349 9.08 -28.14 20.17
C VAL A 349 8.60 -27.57 21.50
N ARG A 350 9.25 -26.51 21.96
CA ARG A 350 8.94 -25.83 23.21
C ARG A 350 8.53 -24.36 22.96
N PRO A 351 7.23 -24.04 22.98
CA PRO A 351 6.73 -22.69 22.74
C PRO A 351 7.33 -21.65 23.67
N SER A 352 7.64 -22.00 24.93
CA SER A 352 8.26 -21.11 25.88
C SER A 352 9.67 -20.67 25.52
N ILE A 353 10.47 -21.55 24.86
CA ILE A 353 11.81 -21.22 24.37
C ILE A 353 11.69 -20.28 23.18
N ILE A 354 10.76 -20.59 22.24
CA ILE A 354 10.50 -19.75 21.07
C ILE A 354 10.03 -18.36 21.50
N ALA A 355 9.12 -18.27 22.48
CA ALA A 355 8.61 -17.01 23.01
C ALA A 355 9.70 -16.13 23.62
N ARG A 356 10.63 -16.74 24.38
CA ARG A 356 11.81 -16.01 24.88
C ARG A 356 12.73 -15.55 23.77
N GLY A 357 12.90 -16.36 22.73
CA GLY A 357 13.74 -16.07 21.58
C GLY A 357 13.15 -15.05 20.59
N THR A 358 11.96 -14.50 20.84
CA THR A 358 11.27 -13.58 19.91
C THR A 358 10.83 -12.28 20.61
N PRO A 359 11.75 -11.55 21.29
CA PRO A 359 11.38 -10.28 21.90
C PRO A 359 10.91 -9.26 20.87
N GLY A 360 9.85 -8.50 21.21
CA GLY A 360 9.30 -7.48 20.35
C GLY A 360 8.46 -7.98 19.15
N PHE A 361 8.24 -9.28 19.01
CA PHE A 361 7.36 -9.83 17.98
C PHE A 361 5.90 -9.53 18.30
N SER A 362 5.18 -9.08 17.28
CA SER A 362 3.73 -8.97 17.32
C SER A 362 3.05 -10.33 17.13
N GLY A 363 1.74 -10.38 17.34
CA GLY A 363 0.96 -11.59 17.05
C GLY A 363 1.06 -12.04 15.59
N ALA A 364 1.12 -11.10 14.66
CA ALA A 364 1.30 -11.38 13.23
C ALA A 364 2.70 -11.96 12.92
N ASP A 365 3.75 -11.45 13.57
CA ASP A 365 5.11 -11.97 13.41
C ASP A 365 5.22 -13.40 13.92
N LEU A 366 4.59 -13.71 15.06
CA LEU A 366 4.52 -15.05 15.63
C LEU A 366 3.72 -16.02 14.74
N ALA A 367 2.61 -15.56 14.16
CA ALA A 367 1.87 -16.35 13.18
C ALA A 367 2.71 -16.65 11.93
N ASN A 368 3.44 -15.65 11.44
CA ASN A 368 4.38 -15.80 10.34
C ASN A 368 5.53 -16.76 10.68
N LEU A 369 6.05 -16.70 11.90
CA LEU A 369 7.10 -17.61 12.38
C LEU A 369 6.65 -19.08 12.32
N VAL A 370 5.43 -19.36 12.80
CA VAL A 370 4.85 -20.72 12.75
C VAL A 370 4.68 -21.16 11.29
N ASN A 371 4.21 -20.29 10.42
CA ASN A 371 4.04 -20.57 9.00
C ASN A 371 5.39 -20.83 8.31
N GLU A 372 6.41 -20.01 8.54
CA GLU A 372 7.74 -20.18 7.96
C GLU A 372 8.40 -21.48 8.44
N ALA A 373 8.26 -21.85 9.72
CA ALA A 373 8.75 -23.11 10.24
C ALA A 373 8.09 -24.30 9.54
N ALA A 374 6.78 -24.25 9.32
CA ALA A 374 6.06 -25.28 8.57
C ALA A 374 6.53 -25.36 7.10
N LEU A 375 6.82 -24.20 6.47
CA LEU A 375 7.39 -24.17 5.11
C LEU A 375 8.80 -24.78 5.04
N PHE A 376 9.65 -24.54 6.06
CA PHE A 376 10.96 -25.19 6.14
C PHE A 376 10.84 -26.71 6.29
N ALA A 377 9.95 -27.22 7.16
CA ALA A 377 9.70 -28.64 7.32
C ALA A 377 9.20 -29.27 6.01
N ALA A 378 8.28 -28.59 5.31
CA ALA A 378 7.76 -29.07 4.02
C ALA A 378 8.86 -29.15 2.94
N ARG A 379 9.77 -28.15 2.87
CA ARG A 379 10.92 -28.17 1.94
C ARG A 379 11.90 -29.30 2.24
N ALA A 380 12.05 -29.65 3.53
CA ALA A 380 12.88 -30.77 3.99
C ALA A 380 12.16 -32.12 3.89
N ASN A 381 10.93 -32.17 3.33
CA ASN A 381 10.09 -33.37 3.26
C ASN A 381 9.85 -34.05 4.63
N ARG A 382 9.86 -33.26 5.70
CA ARG A 382 9.53 -33.75 7.04
C ARG A 382 8.01 -33.80 7.24
N ARG A 383 7.53 -34.69 8.09
CA ARG A 383 6.11 -34.89 8.40
C ARG A 383 5.67 -34.02 9.59
N THR A 384 6.60 -33.60 10.42
CA THR A 384 6.40 -32.78 11.63
C THR A 384 7.38 -31.63 11.63
N VAL A 385 7.02 -30.52 12.25
CA VAL A 385 7.88 -29.36 12.44
C VAL A 385 8.63 -29.55 13.75
N THR A 386 9.96 -29.49 13.69
CA THR A 386 10.85 -29.61 14.84
C THR A 386 11.32 -28.25 15.35
N MET A 387 12.02 -28.22 16.48
CA MET A 387 12.60 -26.97 17.02
C MET A 387 13.61 -26.33 16.06
N ASP A 388 14.34 -27.12 15.29
CA ASP A 388 15.31 -26.67 14.28
C ASP A 388 14.65 -25.82 13.17
N GLU A 389 13.46 -26.20 12.68
CA GLU A 389 12.74 -25.38 11.72
C GLU A 389 12.26 -24.06 12.30
N PHE A 390 11.87 -24.05 13.59
CA PHE A 390 11.52 -22.81 14.27
C PHE A 390 12.73 -21.88 14.43
N GLU A 391 13.90 -22.43 14.74
CA GLU A 391 15.14 -21.63 14.81
C GLU A 391 15.51 -21.04 13.44
N LYS A 392 15.44 -21.85 12.37
CA LYS A 392 15.68 -21.40 11.00
C LYS A 392 14.67 -20.32 10.56
N ALA A 393 13.41 -20.48 10.94
CA ALA A 393 12.37 -19.49 10.64
C ALA A 393 12.59 -18.18 11.39
N LYS A 394 12.95 -18.26 12.69
CA LYS A 394 13.31 -17.11 13.50
C LYS A 394 14.48 -16.34 12.90
N ASP A 395 15.54 -17.05 12.53
CA ASP A 395 16.70 -16.46 11.88
C ASP A 395 16.34 -15.74 10.57
N LYS A 396 15.52 -16.39 9.75
CA LYS A 396 15.06 -15.79 8.49
C LYS A 396 14.27 -14.51 8.72
N ILE A 397 13.41 -14.47 9.74
CA ILE A 397 12.57 -13.30 10.04
C ILE A 397 13.41 -12.17 10.64
N MET A 398 14.28 -12.47 11.57
CA MET A 398 15.08 -11.46 12.30
C MET A 398 16.24 -10.92 11.45
N MET A 399 16.93 -11.80 10.70
CA MET A 399 18.18 -11.47 10.00
C MET A 399 18.04 -11.47 8.48
N GLY A 400 16.92 -11.95 7.94
CA GLY A 400 16.72 -12.14 6.50
C GLY A 400 17.16 -13.51 5.99
N ALA A 401 16.92 -13.75 4.70
CA ALA A 401 17.28 -15.01 4.07
C ALA A 401 18.81 -15.15 3.94
N GLU A 402 19.30 -16.37 4.16
CA GLU A 402 20.69 -16.72 3.95
C GLU A 402 21.07 -16.57 2.46
N ARG A 403 22.21 -15.91 2.19
CA ARG A 403 22.71 -15.71 0.82
C ARG A 403 23.71 -16.79 0.41
N ARG A 404 23.22 -17.99 0.15
CA ARG A 404 24.06 -19.14 -0.22
C ARG A 404 24.84 -18.96 -1.53
N SER A 405 24.42 -18.03 -2.38
CA SER A 405 25.12 -17.72 -3.63
C SER A 405 26.28 -16.73 -3.48
N MET A 406 26.42 -16.11 -2.30
CA MET A 406 27.48 -15.16 -2.03
C MET A 406 28.70 -15.91 -1.49
N VAL A 407 29.73 -16.02 -2.31
CA VAL A 407 31.01 -16.58 -1.88
C VAL A 407 31.86 -15.42 -1.36
N MET A 408 32.11 -15.41 -0.05
CA MET A 408 33.07 -14.46 0.56
C MET A 408 34.51 -14.91 0.30
N SER A 409 35.40 -13.96 0.11
CA SER A 409 36.84 -14.27 0.10
C SER A 409 37.30 -14.73 1.47
N GLU A 410 38.37 -15.51 1.53
CA GLU A 410 38.94 -15.97 2.82
C GLU A 410 39.35 -14.79 3.71
N GLU A 411 39.77 -13.68 3.10
CA GLU A 411 40.11 -12.45 3.82
C GLU A 411 38.87 -11.80 4.44
N GLU A 412 37.78 -11.66 3.68
CA GLU A 412 36.51 -11.13 4.18
C GLU A 412 35.91 -12.04 5.25
N LYS A 413 35.96 -13.36 5.05
CA LYS A 413 35.48 -14.34 6.03
C LYS A 413 36.24 -14.22 7.35
N LYS A 414 37.57 -14.07 7.27
CA LYS A 414 38.43 -13.86 8.44
C LYS A 414 38.13 -12.54 9.14
N LEU A 415 37.99 -11.47 8.37
CA LEU A 415 37.71 -10.13 8.91
C LEU A 415 36.35 -10.12 9.62
N THR A 416 35.30 -10.66 8.99
CA THR A 416 33.96 -10.80 9.59
C THR A 416 34.00 -11.65 10.85
N ALA A 417 34.78 -12.75 10.88
CA ALA A 417 34.89 -13.62 12.07
C ALA A 417 35.48 -12.87 13.26
N TYR A 418 36.51 -12.05 13.05
CA TYR A 418 37.08 -11.23 14.13
C TYR A 418 36.13 -10.11 14.56
N HIS A 419 35.43 -9.48 13.63
CA HIS A 419 34.43 -8.45 13.88
C HIS A 419 33.31 -8.98 14.81
N GLU A 420 32.67 -10.08 14.43
CA GLU A 420 31.60 -10.69 15.21
C GLU A 420 32.08 -11.26 16.56
N ALA A 421 33.29 -11.85 16.58
CA ALA A 421 33.90 -12.30 17.82
C ALA A 421 34.18 -11.12 18.79
N GLY A 422 34.56 -9.95 18.26
CA GLY A 422 34.71 -8.73 19.03
C GLY A 422 33.45 -8.30 19.76
N HIS A 423 32.32 -8.25 19.05
CA HIS A 423 31.01 -7.96 19.64
C HIS A 423 30.65 -8.95 20.75
N ALA A 424 30.84 -10.25 20.49
CA ALA A 424 30.50 -11.32 21.42
C ALA A 424 31.32 -11.24 22.69
N ILE A 425 32.66 -11.09 22.60
CA ILE A 425 33.54 -11.04 23.76
C ILE A 425 33.26 -9.82 24.62
N VAL A 426 33.12 -8.65 24.02
CA VAL A 426 32.79 -7.44 24.78
C VAL A 426 31.42 -7.59 25.41
N GLY A 427 30.41 -8.05 24.69
CA GLY A 427 29.06 -8.27 25.23
C GLY A 427 29.01 -9.24 26.40
N LEU A 428 29.81 -10.33 26.37
CA LEU A 428 29.91 -11.30 27.46
C LEU A 428 30.72 -10.79 28.66
N SER A 429 31.59 -9.78 28.45
CA SER A 429 32.51 -9.27 29.49
C SER A 429 31.99 -8.03 30.21
N VAL A 430 31.05 -7.27 29.61
CA VAL A 430 30.48 -6.07 30.23
C VAL A 430 29.30 -6.43 31.16
N PRO A 431 29.10 -5.64 32.24
CA PRO A 431 27.96 -5.87 33.15
C PRO A 431 26.63 -5.52 32.54
N ASP A 432 25.56 -6.18 33.01
CA ASP A 432 24.17 -5.86 32.66
C ASP A 432 23.85 -5.87 31.12
N HIS A 433 24.62 -6.61 30.33
CA HIS A 433 24.35 -6.84 28.93
C HIS A 433 23.39 -8.02 28.74
N ASP A 434 22.68 -8.07 27.58
CA ASP A 434 21.95 -9.26 27.21
C ASP A 434 22.90 -10.40 26.88
N PRO A 435 22.58 -11.65 27.23
CA PRO A 435 23.42 -12.80 26.89
C PRO A 435 23.52 -12.95 25.37
N VAL A 436 24.69 -13.37 24.91
CA VAL A 436 24.90 -13.72 23.50
C VAL A 436 24.24 -15.06 23.23
N TYR A 437 23.27 -15.05 22.31
CA TYR A 437 22.52 -16.24 21.92
C TYR A 437 23.31 -17.07 20.90
N LYS A 438 23.79 -16.42 19.84
CA LYS A 438 24.63 -17.02 18.81
C LYS A 438 25.43 -15.99 18.04
N VAL A 439 26.50 -16.43 17.41
CA VAL A 439 27.33 -15.64 16.50
C VAL A 439 27.43 -16.36 15.17
N SER A 440 27.24 -15.67 14.07
CA SER A 440 27.32 -16.26 12.73
C SER A 440 28.03 -15.34 11.75
N ILE A 441 28.83 -15.95 10.86
CA ILE A 441 29.47 -15.27 9.73
C ILE A 441 28.84 -15.65 8.38
N SER A 442 27.69 -16.33 8.41
CA SER A 442 26.93 -16.63 7.21
C SER A 442 26.23 -15.37 6.71
N PRO A 443 26.43 -14.93 5.44
CA PRO A 443 25.83 -13.71 4.93
C PRO A 443 24.31 -13.78 4.93
N ARG A 444 23.65 -12.78 5.53
CA ARG A 444 22.18 -12.69 5.57
C ARG A 444 21.70 -11.26 5.29
N GLY A 445 20.73 -11.11 4.45
CA GLY A 445 20.21 -9.78 4.10
C GLY A 445 21.32 -8.85 3.60
N ARG A 446 21.65 -7.79 4.35
CA ARG A 446 22.75 -6.84 4.06
C ARG A 446 23.99 -7.08 4.92
N ALA A 447 23.90 -7.91 5.94
CA ALA A 447 24.99 -8.18 6.86
C ALA A 447 25.83 -9.37 6.38
N LEU A 448 27.15 -9.30 6.58
CA LEU A 448 28.08 -10.38 6.29
C LEU A 448 28.18 -11.36 7.48
N GLY A 449 27.94 -10.85 8.70
CA GLY A 449 27.86 -11.61 9.93
C GLY A 449 26.83 -11.01 10.88
N VAL A 450 26.60 -11.67 12.00
CA VAL A 450 25.69 -11.19 13.05
C VAL A 450 26.03 -11.80 14.39
N THR A 451 26.11 -10.95 15.40
CA THR A 451 26.14 -11.35 16.81
C THR A 451 24.77 -11.07 17.43
N MET A 452 24.06 -12.13 17.81
CA MET A 452 22.70 -12.02 18.32
C MET A 452 22.71 -12.04 19.84
N PHE A 453 22.16 -10.99 20.43
CA PHE A 453 21.89 -10.86 21.84
C PHE A 453 20.40 -11.06 22.09
N LEU A 454 20.02 -11.91 23.04
CA LEU A 454 18.62 -12.12 23.41
C LEU A 454 18.40 -11.80 24.89
N PRO A 455 17.47 -10.90 25.22
CA PRO A 455 17.12 -10.62 26.59
C PRO A 455 16.45 -11.85 27.23
N GLU A 456 16.80 -12.16 28.49
CA GLU A 456 16.16 -13.22 29.25
C GLU A 456 14.71 -12.90 29.60
N GLU A 457 14.41 -11.59 29.80
CA GLU A 457 13.11 -11.06 30.16
C GLU A 457 12.77 -9.81 29.38
N ASP A 458 11.48 -9.55 29.16
CA ASP A 458 11.04 -8.27 28.60
C ASP A 458 11.29 -7.14 29.58
N ARG A 459 11.91 -6.06 29.13
CA ARG A 459 12.28 -4.91 29.97
C ARG A 459 11.69 -3.63 29.44
N TYR A 460 11.13 -2.85 30.34
CA TYR A 460 10.48 -1.57 30.02
C TYR A 460 11.37 -0.36 30.32
N SER A 461 12.51 -0.57 31.02
CA SER A 461 13.47 0.49 31.36
C SER A 461 14.91 0.02 31.21
N LEU A 462 15.80 0.93 30.81
CA LEU A 462 17.22 0.67 30.64
C LEU A 462 18.01 1.54 31.63
N SER A 463 18.91 0.92 32.38
CA SER A 463 19.81 1.65 33.28
C SER A 463 20.96 2.30 32.48
N LYS A 464 21.54 3.41 33.02
CA LYS A 464 22.75 4.05 32.47
C LYS A 464 23.88 3.04 32.26
N ARG A 465 24.06 2.12 33.22
CA ARG A 465 25.11 1.07 33.17
C ARG A 465 24.90 0.13 31.98
N ARG A 466 23.63 -0.28 31.73
CA ARG A 466 23.27 -1.14 30.60
C ARG A 466 23.47 -0.44 29.26
N LEU A 467 23.06 0.83 29.14
CA LEU A 467 23.26 1.62 27.92
C LEU A 467 24.75 1.75 27.59
N ASN A 468 25.60 2.02 28.59
CA ASN A 468 27.04 2.04 28.42
C ASN A 468 27.58 0.68 27.98
N SER A 469 27.07 -0.42 28.53
CA SER A 469 27.49 -1.78 28.13
C SER A 469 27.09 -2.08 26.69
N GLN A 470 25.89 -1.65 26.24
CA GLN A 470 25.49 -1.76 24.85
C GLN A 470 26.39 -0.95 23.91
N ILE A 471 26.72 0.29 24.27
CA ILE A 471 27.66 1.12 23.48
C ILE A 471 29.03 0.43 23.39
N SER A 472 29.54 -0.11 24.50
CA SER A 472 30.84 -0.82 24.52
C SER A 472 30.80 -2.04 23.60
N SER A 473 29.72 -2.84 23.63
CA SER A 473 29.55 -4.02 22.79
C SER A 473 29.50 -3.66 21.30
N LEU A 474 28.82 -2.55 20.91
CA LEU A 474 28.76 -2.07 19.54
C LEU A 474 30.13 -1.69 18.97
N PHE A 475 31.10 -1.26 19.81
CA PHE A 475 32.45 -0.98 19.34
C PHE A 475 33.32 -2.23 19.25
N GLY A 476 32.87 -3.37 19.78
CA GLY A 476 33.63 -4.62 19.81
C GLY A 476 34.16 -5.06 18.45
N GLY A 477 33.31 -5.01 17.42
CA GLY A 477 33.69 -5.41 16.06
C GLY A 477 34.81 -4.55 15.48
N ARG A 478 34.63 -3.23 15.49
CA ARG A 478 35.65 -2.28 15.01
C ARG A 478 36.96 -2.39 15.71
N ILE A 479 36.96 -2.52 17.04
CA ILE A 479 38.17 -2.63 17.81
C ILE A 479 38.88 -3.95 17.55
N ALA A 480 38.14 -5.04 17.36
CA ALA A 480 38.75 -6.32 16.99
C ALA A 480 39.47 -6.23 15.63
N GLU A 481 38.89 -5.54 14.65
CA GLU A 481 39.55 -5.26 13.37
C GLU A 481 40.82 -4.43 13.59
N GLU A 482 40.76 -3.36 14.39
CA GLU A 482 41.89 -2.46 14.64
C GLU A 482 43.05 -3.17 15.35
N VAL A 483 42.75 -4.01 16.35
CA VAL A 483 43.75 -4.71 17.15
C VAL A 483 44.46 -5.82 16.38
N VAL A 484 43.72 -6.54 15.51
CA VAL A 484 44.24 -7.71 14.79
C VAL A 484 44.89 -7.32 13.45
N PHE A 485 44.27 -6.41 12.69
CA PHE A 485 44.72 -6.08 11.33
C PHE A 485 45.41 -4.70 11.25
N GLY A 486 45.32 -3.89 12.31
CA GLY A 486 45.88 -2.53 12.34
C GLY A 486 44.87 -1.47 11.92
N ARG A 487 45.18 -0.21 12.27
CA ARG A 487 44.25 0.93 12.03
C ARG A 487 43.92 1.19 10.57
N ASP A 488 44.88 0.95 9.69
CA ASP A 488 44.71 1.21 8.25
C ASP A 488 43.86 0.14 7.55
N ALA A 489 43.63 -1.01 8.19
CA ALA A 489 42.84 -2.11 7.65
C ALA A 489 41.38 -2.16 8.19
N VAL A 490 41.00 -1.17 9.01
CA VAL A 490 39.62 -1.08 9.52
C VAL A 490 38.63 -0.79 8.37
N THR A 491 37.51 -1.51 8.35
CA THR A 491 36.54 -1.45 7.27
C THR A 491 35.35 -0.56 7.60
N THR A 492 34.51 -0.37 6.59
CA THR A 492 33.20 0.32 6.74
C THR A 492 32.12 -0.58 7.35
N GLY A 493 32.43 -1.84 7.68
CA GLY A 493 31.50 -2.80 8.26
C GLY A 493 30.85 -2.31 9.56
N ALA A 494 31.62 -1.60 10.38
CA ALA A 494 31.14 -1.03 11.64
C ALA A 494 30.28 0.25 11.51
N ALA A 495 29.89 0.69 10.29
CA ALA A 495 29.16 1.96 10.12
C ALA A 495 27.83 2.00 10.91
N ASN A 496 27.06 0.92 10.86
CA ASN A 496 25.77 0.80 11.58
C ASN A 496 25.99 0.78 13.12
N ASP A 497 27.04 0.11 13.59
CA ASP A 497 27.34 0.04 15.02
C ASP A 497 27.72 1.39 15.57
N ILE A 498 28.51 2.17 14.81
CA ILE A 498 28.90 3.53 15.16
C ILE A 498 27.66 4.45 15.20
N GLU A 499 26.78 4.35 14.20
CA GLU A 499 25.52 5.11 14.14
C GLU A 499 24.68 4.81 15.39
N ARG A 500 24.39 3.55 15.67
CA ARG A 500 23.61 3.12 16.84
C ARG A 500 24.25 3.54 18.16
N ALA A 501 25.56 3.39 18.30
CA ALA A 501 26.29 3.83 19.50
C ALA A 501 26.14 5.34 19.71
N THR A 502 26.26 6.12 18.63
CA THR A 502 26.12 7.58 18.67
C THR A 502 24.69 7.98 19.03
N ASP A 503 23.68 7.32 18.47
CA ASP A 503 22.26 7.58 18.77
C ASP A 503 21.92 7.27 20.22
N ILE A 504 22.43 6.16 20.78
CA ILE A 504 22.24 5.83 22.18
C ILE A 504 22.90 6.91 23.06
N ALA A 505 24.14 7.28 22.80
CA ALA A 505 24.86 8.30 23.58
C ALA A 505 24.16 9.66 23.49
N ARG A 506 23.71 10.07 22.32
CA ARG A 506 22.94 11.31 22.12
C ARG A 506 21.61 11.29 22.89
N ASN A 507 20.86 10.20 22.83
CA ASN A 507 19.61 10.05 23.58
C ASN A 507 19.85 10.04 25.10
N MET A 508 20.96 9.47 25.58
CA MET A 508 21.35 9.53 26.99
C MET A 508 21.52 10.96 27.47
N VAL A 509 22.08 11.82 26.64
CA VAL A 509 22.36 13.24 26.97
C VAL A 509 21.13 14.12 26.76
N THR A 510 20.42 13.96 25.61
CA THR A 510 19.38 14.91 25.18
C THR A 510 17.97 14.53 25.59
N LYS A 511 17.66 13.23 25.71
CA LYS A 511 16.29 12.75 26.00
C LYS A 511 16.13 12.23 27.41
N TRP A 512 17.11 11.45 27.90
CA TRP A 512 16.96 10.71 29.15
C TRP A 512 17.63 11.39 30.34
N GLY A 513 18.29 12.55 30.14
CA GLY A 513 18.88 13.34 31.20
C GLY A 513 19.92 12.57 32.02
N LEU A 514 20.71 11.66 31.40
CA LEU A 514 21.67 10.80 32.05
C LEU A 514 23.09 11.41 32.13
N SER A 515 23.26 12.64 31.60
CA SER A 515 24.52 13.39 31.74
C SER A 515 24.57 14.08 33.10
N GLU A 516 25.70 13.98 33.79
CA GLU A 516 25.93 14.67 35.08
C GLU A 516 26.12 16.18 34.90
N ARG A 517 26.71 16.59 33.77
CA ARG A 517 26.99 17.99 33.45
C ARG A 517 25.73 18.76 33.01
N LEU A 518 24.90 18.14 32.22
CA LEU A 518 23.69 18.77 31.66
C LEU A 518 22.44 18.54 32.52
N GLY A 519 22.51 17.59 33.47
CA GLY A 519 21.42 17.28 34.38
C GLY A 519 20.21 16.60 33.72
N PRO A 520 19.12 16.43 34.50
CA PRO A 520 17.89 15.74 34.03
C PRO A 520 16.98 16.69 33.26
N LEU A 521 17.48 17.19 32.14
CA LEU A 521 16.75 18.10 31.23
C LEU A 521 16.63 17.47 29.84
N THR A 522 15.58 17.81 29.13
CA THR A 522 15.34 17.40 27.74
C THR A 522 15.78 18.52 26.80
N TYR A 523 16.65 18.18 25.85
CA TYR A 523 17.19 19.08 24.84
C TYR A 523 16.80 18.63 23.41
N THR A 524 15.73 17.88 23.26
CA THR A 524 15.21 17.46 21.95
C THR A 524 14.52 18.64 21.31
N GLU A 525 14.89 18.96 20.07
CA GLU A 525 14.02 19.71 19.17
C GLU A 525 12.80 18.84 18.96
N GLU A 526 11.60 19.33 19.33
CA GLU A 526 10.37 18.73 18.82
C GLU A 526 10.46 18.89 17.30
N ASP A 527 10.42 17.76 16.56
CA ASP A 527 10.18 17.76 15.13
C ASP A 527 8.78 18.35 14.91
N GLY A 528 8.68 19.67 15.01
CA GLY A 528 7.50 20.41 14.60
C GLY A 528 7.26 20.08 13.14
N GLU A 529 6.04 19.67 12.82
CA GLU A 529 5.59 19.36 11.46
C GLU A 529 6.20 20.35 10.47
N VAL A 530 6.98 19.84 9.52
CA VAL A 530 7.56 20.62 8.43
C VAL A 530 6.42 21.15 7.59
N PHE A 531 5.98 22.38 7.86
CA PHE A 531 5.00 23.09 7.08
C PHE A 531 5.62 23.40 5.72
N LEU A 532 5.31 22.58 4.73
CA LEU A 532 5.68 22.79 3.33
C LEU A 532 5.14 24.15 2.85
N GLY A 533 6.01 25.17 2.84
CA GLY A 533 5.72 26.44 2.20
C GLY A 533 6.10 27.74 2.92
N ARG A 534 6.51 27.67 4.18
CA ARG A 534 7.20 28.80 4.84
C ARG A 534 8.43 28.25 5.54
N SER A 535 9.59 28.83 5.24
CA SER A 535 10.76 28.71 6.09
C SER A 535 10.39 29.26 7.47
N VAL A 536 9.84 28.39 8.33
CA VAL A 536 9.77 28.72 9.75
C VAL A 536 11.22 28.81 10.18
N THR A 537 11.66 29.98 10.55
CA THR A 537 12.91 30.21 11.22
C THR A 537 12.90 29.24 12.40
N GLN A 538 13.68 28.16 12.33
CA GLN A 538 13.87 27.27 13.47
C GLN A 538 14.40 28.14 14.60
N HIS A 539 13.55 28.44 15.57
CA HIS A 539 14.02 28.98 16.81
C HIS A 539 14.84 27.87 17.46
N LYS A 540 16.17 27.99 17.38
CA LYS A 540 17.06 27.17 18.21
C LYS A 540 16.62 27.36 19.67
N GLN A 541 15.92 26.40 20.22
CA GLN A 541 15.51 26.41 21.62
C GLN A 541 16.73 26.22 22.56
N VAL A 542 17.86 25.81 22.00
CA VAL A 542 19.09 25.50 22.73
C VAL A 542 20.19 26.47 22.28
N SER A 543 20.90 27.05 23.25
CA SER A 543 22.03 27.96 22.98
C SER A 543 23.22 27.19 22.35
N ASP A 544 24.05 27.89 21.56
CA ASP A 544 25.25 27.28 20.95
C ASP A 544 26.22 26.73 22.01
N VAL A 545 26.29 27.33 23.19
CA VAL A 545 27.07 26.82 24.31
C VAL A 545 26.54 25.48 24.82
N THR A 546 25.23 25.34 24.88
CA THR A 546 24.61 24.06 25.32
C THR A 546 24.78 22.98 24.26
N ILE A 547 24.67 23.32 22.95
CA ILE A 547 24.94 22.36 21.86
C ILE A 547 26.38 21.86 21.95
N HIS A 548 27.34 22.75 22.16
CA HIS A 548 28.75 22.35 22.35
C HIS A 548 28.91 21.43 23.57
N ALA A 549 28.26 21.73 24.68
CA ALA A 549 28.29 20.89 25.86
C ALA A 549 27.64 19.51 25.62
N ILE A 550 26.57 19.43 24.81
CA ILE A 550 25.98 18.15 24.40
C ILE A 550 26.99 17.34 23.59
N ASP A 551 27.64 17.95 22.59
CA ASP A 551 28.60 17.27 21.72
C ASP A 551 29.81 16.76 22.53
N GLU A 552 30.30 17.55 23.51
CA GLU A 552 31.36 17.13 24.40
C GLU A 552 30.95 15.92 25.27
N GLU A 553 29.75 15.94 25.85
CA GLU A 553 29.25 14.84 26.69
C GLU A 553 29.01 13.57 25.86
N VAL A 554 28.43 13.70 24.65
CA VAL A 554 28.25 12.56 23.72
C VAL A 554 29.62 11.94 23.39
N ARG A 555 30.62 12.78 23.02
CA ARG A 555 31.95 12.31 22.70
C ARG A 555 32.60 11.62 23.88
N LYS A 556 32.49 12.18 25.09
CA LYS A 556 32.99 11.59 26.32
C LYS A 556 32.43 10.19 26.57
N ILE A 557 31.07 10.02 26.43
CA ILE A 557 30.42 8.71 26.59
C ILE A 557 30.97 7.71 25.57
N ILE A 558 31.13 8.12 24.33
CA ILE A 558 31.69 7.28 23.26
C ILE A 558 33.13 6.87 23.58
N ASP A 559 33.97 7.84 23.90
CA ASP A 559 35.40 7.60 24.17
C ASP A 559 35.60 6.67 25.39
N GLU A 560 34.85 6.88 26.47
CA GLU A 560 34.88 6.01 27.66
C GLU A 560 34.49 4.56 27.34
N ASN A 561 33.43 4.36 26.56
CA ASN A 561 32.97 3.03 26.20
C ASN A 561 33.85 2.36 25.14
N TYR A 562 34.44 3.14 24.22
CA TYR A 562 35.47 2.66 23.29
C TYR A 562 36.71 2.16 24.02
N GLN A 563 37.26 2.95 24.97
CA GLN A 563 38.40 2.54 25.78
C GLN A 563 38.12 1.30 26.63
N ARG A 564 36.88 1.19 27.16
CA ARG A 564 36.44 0.00 27.89
C ARG A 564 36.49 -1.25 27.02
N ALA A 565 35.92 -1.17 25.81
CA ALA A 565 35.90 -2.28 24.86
C ALA A 565 37.33 -2.65 24.40
N ASP A 566 38.19 -1.67 24.13
CA ASP A 566 39.61 -1.89 23.78
C ASP A 566 40.36 -2.63 24.89
N SER A 567 40.20 -2.20 26.15
CA SER A 567 40.81 -2.84 27.29
C SER A 567 40.37 -4.30 27.48
N ILE A 568 39.05 -4.57 27.26
CA ILE A 568 38.50 -5.93 27.34
C ILE A 568 39.08 -6.81 26.24
N LEU A 569 39.11 -6.36 25.00
CA LEU A 569 39.63 -7.16 23.88
C LEU A 569 41.11 -7.43 23.98
N ARG A 570 41.93 -6.44 24.38
CA ARG A 570 43.35 -6.63 24.61
C ARG A 570 43.64 -7.62 25.76
N GLY A 571 42.77 -7.67 26.78
CA GLY A 571 42.84 -8.64 27.85
C GLY A 571 42.44 -10.06 27.46
N HIS A 572 41.73 -10.23 26.34
CA HIS A 572 41.18 -11.51 25.92
C HIS A 572 41.60 -11.92 24.49
N MET A 573 42.84 -11.56 24.08
CA MET A 573 43.34 -11.83 22.72
C MET A 573 43.34 -13.32 22.35
N GLU A 574 43.67 -14.20 23.25
CA GLU A 574 43.67 -15.66 23.03
C GLU A 574 42.25 -16.16 22.75
N ILE A 575 41.26 -15.65 23.48
CA ILE A 575 39.85 -15.96 23.31
C ILE A 575 39.36 -15.42 21.98
N LEU A 576 39.77 -14.20 21.60
CA LEU A 576 39.41 -13.59 20.29
C LEU A 576 39.89 -14.45 19.12
N HIS A 577 41.15 -14.93 19.18
CA HIS A 577 41.68 -15.81 18.15
C HIS A 577 40.95 -17.16 18.11
N ALA A 578 40.67 -17.76 19.29
CA ALA A 578 39.96 -19.02 19.41
C ALA A 578 38.52 -18.92 18.85
N MET A 579 37.81 -17.82 19.18
CA MET A 579 36.45 -17.57 18.73
C MET A 579 36.38 -17.32 17.21
N ALA A 580 37.30 -16.52 16.68
CA ALA A 580 37.41 -16.29 15.24
C ALA A 580 37.72 -17.59 14.48
N ALA A 581 38.62 -18.43 15.00
CA ALA A 581 38.93 -19.74 14.40
C ALA A 581 37.72 -20.69 14.43
N ALA A 582 36.95 -20.70 15.52
CA ALA A 582 35.70 -21.47 15.61
C ALA A 582 34.64 -20.97 14.61
N LEU A 583 34.49 -19.66 14.44
CA LEU A 583 33.59 -19.06 13.46
C LEU A 583 33.99 -19.41 12.02
N ILE A 584 35.27 -19.34 11.70
CA ILE A 584 35.77 -19.75 10.37
C ILE A 584 35.48 -21.24 10.09
N LYS A 585 35.60 -22.08 11.13
CA LYS A 585 35.41 -23.53 11.01
C LYS A 585 33.94 -23.95 10.95
N TYR A 586 33.10 -23.39 11.82
CA TYR A 586 31.70 -23.81 12.00
C TYR A 586 30.68 -22.85 11.38
N GLU A 587 31.10 -21.66 10.93
CA GLU A 587 30.30 -20.57 10.39
C GLU A 587 29.26 -19.95 11.37
N THR A 588 28.76 -20.75 12.30
CA THR A 588 27.84 -20.33 13.37
C THR A 588 28.23 -21.05 14.64
N ILE A 589 28.31 -20.31 15.76
CA ILE A 589 28.56 -20.82 17.11
C ILE A 589 27.41 -20.44 18.02
N ASP A 590 26.98 -21.38 18.85
CA ASP A 590 25.88 -21.25 19.80
C ASP A 590 26.36 -20.84 21.20
N GLU A 591 25.41 -20.61 22.11
CA GLU A 591 25.69 -20.23 23.51
C GLU A 591 26.58 -21.26 24.24
N SER A 592 26.44 -22.56 23.98
CA SER A 592 27.22 -23.61 24.64
C SER A 592 28.68 -23.57 24.20
N GLN A 593 28.90 -23.42 22.90
CA GLN A 593 30.22 -23.28 22.30
C GLN A 593 30.92 -21.97 22.76
N LEU A 594 30.13 -20.86 22.85
CA LEU A 594 30.62 -19.58 23.37
C LEU A 594 31.12 -19.71 24.81
N ARG A 595 30.38 -20.41 25.68
CA ARG A 595 30.80 -20.67 27.07
C ARG A 595 32.07 -21.50 27.15
N ASP A 596 32.21 -22.51 26.28
CA ASP A 596 33.42 -23.31 26.23
C ASP A 596 34.65 -22.48 25.82
N ILE A 597 34.52 -21.66 24.76
CA ILE A 597 35.57 -20.79 24.27
C ILE A 597 35.96 -19.74 25.35
N MET A 598 34.97 -19.10 25.99
CA MET A 598 35.26 -18.13 27.09
C MET A 598 35.94 -18.76 28.28
N ALA A 599 35.73 -20.07 28.51
CA ALA A 599 36.41 -20.83 29.55
C ALA A 599 37.76 -21.42 29.10
N GLY A 600 38.24 -21.08 27.89
CA GLY A 600 39.50 -21.58 27.33
C GLY A 600 39.43 -23.06 26.92
N ARG A 601 38.24 -23.63 26.71
CA ARG A 601 38.05 -25.02 26.26
C ARG A 601 37.78 -25.04 24.76
N GLU A 602 38.14 -26.14 24.11
CA GLU A 602 37.83 -26.34 22.72
C GLU A 602 36.29 -26.55 22.54
N PRO A 603 35.62 -25.81 21.64
CA PRO A 603 34.19 -25.92 21.45
C PRO A 603 33.85 -27.26 20.80
N LYS A 604 32.75 -27.89 21.24
CA LYS A 604 32.23 -29.13 20.63
C LYS A 604 31.68 -28.79 19.25
N ALA A 605 31.83 -29.73 18.32
CA ALA A 605 31.18 -29.58 17.00
C ALA A 605 29.66 -29.52 17.18
N PRO A 606 28.95 -28.69 16.37
CA PRO A 606 27.49 -28.71 16.33
C PRO A 606 26.93 -30.10 16.04
N GLU A 607 25.74 -30.43 16.57
CA GLU A 607 25.14 -31.78 16.41
C GLU A 607 24.91 -32.16 14.93
N ASP A 608 24.70 -31.17 14.06
CA ASP A 608 24.51 -31.34 12.61
C ASP A 608 25.81 -31.16 11.79
N TRP A 609 26.98 -31.11 12.44
CA TRP A 609 28.25 -30.93 11.74
C TRP A 609 28.71 -32.19 11.04
N ASP A 610 28.43 -32.30 9.73
CA ASP A 610 29.01 -33.34 8.86
C ASP A 610 30.47 -32.95 8.56
N SER A 611 31.42 -33.70 9.11
CA SER A 611 32.87 -33.47 8.94
C SER A 611 33.36 -33.75 7.50
N GLN A 612 32.47 -34.05 6.58
CA GLN A 612 32.71 -34.13 5.15
C GLN A 612 32.44 -32.75 4.52
N GLY A 613 33.52 -31.97 4.45
CA GLY A 613 33.53 -30.78 3.57
C GLY A 613 33.10 -31.15 2.15
N PRO A 614 32.70 -30.17 1.30
CA PRO A 614 32.24 -30.48 -0.05
C PRO A 614 33.27 -31.30 -0.78
N THR A 615 32.91 -32.54 -1.12
CA THR A 615 33.73 -33.44 -1.90
C THR A 615 34.15 -32.71 -3.17
N PRO A 616 35.46 -32.52 -3.47
CA PRO A 616 35.86 -31.90 -4.71
C PRO A 616 35.30 -32.71 -5.85
N THR A 617 34.40 -32.12 -6.62
CA THR A 617 33.90 -32.69 -7.87
C THR A 617 35.10 -32.94 -8.75
N ALA A 618 35.46 -34.21 -8.94
CA ALA A 618 36.50 -34.63 -9.85
C ALA A 618 36.25 -34.02 -11.22
N PRO A 619 37.28 -33.49 -11.92
CA PRO A 619 37.10 -32.92 -13.24
C PRO A 619 36.53 -34.02 -14.17
N ALA A 620 35.39 -33.73 -14.78
CA ALA A 620 34.77 -34.61 -15.78
C ALA A 620 35.78 -34.84 -16.89
N THR A 621 36.27 -36.09 -16.98
CA THR A 621 37.05 -36.58 -18.11
C THR A 621 36.21 -36.45 -19.38
N SER A 622 36.70 -35.63 -20.28
CA SER A 622 36.20 -35.46 -21.65
C SER A 622 36.16 -36.78 -22.38
N ALA A 623 35.00 -37.41 -22.54
CA ALA A 623 34.78 -38.45 -23.53
C ALA A 623 34.31 -37.82 -24.82
N SER A 624 35.20 -37.82 -25.80
CA SER A 624 34.94 -37.49 -27.19
C SER A 624 33.98 -38.49 -27.80
N GLY A 625 32.87 -38.01 -28.33
CA GLY A 625 31.93 -38.82 -29.12
C GLY A 625 31.04 -37.90 -29.95
N ARG A 626 31.48 -37.71 -31.20
CA ARG A 626 30.67 -37.06 -32.27
C ARG A 626 29.40 -37.85 -32.51
N LYS A 627 28.25 -37.22 -32.68
CA LYS A 627 27.44 -37.19 -33.91
C LYS A 627 26.11 -36.45 -33.75
N ASP A 628 25.89 -35.68 -34.79
CA ASP A 628 24.64 -35.28 -35.47
C ASP A 628 23.73 -34.25 -34.81
N ASP A 629 23.85 -33.04 -35.40
CA ASP A 629 22.88 -31.99 -35.52
C ASP A 629 21.56 -32.47 -36.16
N PRO A 630 20.37 -32.01 -35.76
CA PRO A 630 19.71 -31.02 -36.59
C PRO A 630 18.80 -30.02 -35.85
N GLY A 631 18.84 -28.78 -36.34
CA GLY A 631 17.60 -27.99 -36.50
C GLY A 631 17.32 -26.90 -35.46
N ILE A 632 17.70 -25.74 -35.84
CA ILE A 632 17.27 -24.44 -35.35
C ILE A 632 15.73 -24.33 -35.36
N GLY A 633 15.12 -24.07 -34.22
CA GLY A 633 13.73 -23.66 -34.08
C GLY A 633 13.64 -22.24 -33.51
N GLU A 634 12.85 -21.42 -34.20
CA GLU A 634 12.62 -19.99 -33.98
C GLU A 634 12.02 -19.63 -32.60
N PRO A 635 12.18 -18.36 -32.12
CA PRO A 635 11.70 -17.93 -30.83
C PRO A 635 10.20 -17.61 -30.85
N ALA A 636 9.48 -18.05 -29.80
CA ALA A 636 8.07 -17.80 -29.58
C ALA A 636 7.82 -16.33 -29.18
N LYS A 637 6.83 -15.74 -29.84
CA LYS A 637 6.29 -14.38 -29.57
C LYS A 637 5.58 -14.33 -28.23
N GLN A 638 5.85 -13.27 -27.49
CA GLN A 638 5.10 -12.81 -26.33
C GLN A 638 3.69 -12.38 -26.74
N HIS A 639 2.71 -12.81 -25.94
CA HIS A 639 1.42 -12.16 -25.77
C HIS A 639 1.23 -11.76 -24.31
#